data_334e68d5638c5c2be050d2795655b3c9
#
_entry.id   334e68d5638c5c2be050d2795655b3c9
#
_cell.length_a   1.000
_cell.length_b   1.000
_cell.length_c   1.000
_cell.angle_alpha   90.00
_cell.angle_beta   90.00
_cell.angle_gamma   90.00
#
_symmetry.space_group_name_H-M   'P 1'
#
loop_
_entity.id
_entity.type
_entity.pdbx_description
1 polymer ?
#
loop_
_entity_poly.entity_id
_entity_poly.type
_entity_poly.pdbx_seq_one_letter_code
_entity_poly.pdbx_strand_id
1 'polypeptide(L)'
;MMEFFKEHKLHFLVLVLVIISEAIGKISFKLGPGTVSLVPMLYALIFGILLTTKPLKIAKEKEMDKAGSLVSITLLLLMAKYGTTIGPTMDKIIKSSPALILQEFGNLGTVLLGVPVAVLLGLKRETIGAAHSIAREPNVALIAERYGLDSPEGQGVLGVYIVGTVFGTVFIGVLASVLAATTPLHPYSLAMASGVGSASMMTASVASLSEAYPDMAENIQAFGAASNLLSGLDGIYMSIAIALPFTESFFNSLYRLKYKTEPPKPSKRIDDDTNKKIMEEKVNKEEI
;
A
#
# COMPACT_ATOMS: atom_id res chain seq x y z
N MET A 1 -16.85 18.83 -29.42
CA MET A 1 -16.99 17.42 -28.98
C MET A 1 -15.63 16.71 -28.89
N MET A 2 -14.80 16.72 -29.95
CA MET A 2 -13.50 16.05 -29.98
C MET A 2 -12.48 16.61 -28.99
N GLU A 3 -12.47 17.92 -28.72
CA GLU A 3 -11.61 18.54 -27.69
C GLU A 3 -12.04 18.15 -26.27
N PHE A 4 -13.33 18.12 -26.00
CA PHE A 4 -13.86 17.65 -24.71
C PHE A 4 -13.42 16.20 -24.41
N PHE A 5 -13.46 15.29 -25.39
CA PHE A 5 -12.98 13.92 -25.19
C PHE A 5 -11.46 13.84 -24.98
N LYS A 6 -10.67 14.70 -25.62
CA LYS A 6 -9.22 14.75 -25.41
C LYS A 6 -8.88 15.24 -24.00
N GLU A 7 -9.58 16.23 -23.49
CA GLU A 7 -9.39 16.79 -22.16
C GLU A 7 -9.80 15.78 -21.06
N HIS A 8 -10.89 15.03 -21.30
CA HIS A 8 -11.48 14.08 -20.36
C HIS A 8 -11.13 12.62 -20.66
N LYS A 9 -10.15 12.37 -21.52
CA LYS A 9 -9.76 11.02 -21.98
C LYS A 9 -9.55 10.05 -20.81
N LEU A 10 -8.87 10.47 -19.75
CA LEU A 10 -8.63 9.63 -18.56
C LEU A 10 -9.94 9.19 -17.90
N HIS A 11 -10.85 10.14 -17.65
CA HIS A 11 -12.14 9.83 -17.01
C HIS A 11 -12.98 8.87 -17.86
N PHE A 12 -12.95 9.06 -19.19
CA PHE A 12 -13.65 8.18 -20.11
C PHE A 12 -13.03 6.78 -20.14
N LEU A 13 -11.70 6.67 -20.15
CA LEU A 13 -11.01 5.38 -20.05
C LEU A 13 -11.37 4.65 -18.76
N VAL A 14 -11.32 5.33 -17.61
CA VAL A 14 -11.66 4.75 -16.32
C VAL A 14 -13.12 4.30 -16.31
N LEU A 15 -14.04 5.11 -16.81
CA LEU A 15 -15.46 4.77 -16.90
C LEU A 15 -15.68 3.50 -17.74
N VAL A 16 -15.06 3.42 -18.91
CA VAL A 16 -15.15 2.23 -19.77
C VAL A 16 -14.59 0.99 -19.08
N LEU A 17 -13.44 1.11 -18.40
CA LEU A 17 -12.86 -0.01 -17.64
C LEU A 17 -13.78 -0.49 -16.51
N VAL A 18 -14.40 0.44 -15.79
CA VAL A 18 -15.36 0.11 -14.74
C VAL A 18 -16.57 -0.61 -15.32
N ILE A 19 -17.16 -0.07 -16.40
CA ILE A 19 -18.33 -0.69 -17.07
C ILE A 19 -17.99 -2.11 -17.54
N ILE A 20 -16.83 -2.32 -18.18
CA ILE A 20 -16.42 -3.64 -18.65
C ILE A 20 -16.22 -4.57 -17.45
N SER A 21 -15.57 -4.12 -16.39
CA SER A 21 -15.30 -4.92 -15.20
C SER A 21 -16.59 -5.33 -14.49
N GLU A 22 -17.53 -4.42 -14.34
CA GLU A 22 -18.84 -4.69 -13.75
C GLU A 22 -19.69 -5.60 -14.66
N ALA A 23 -19.57 -5.48 -15.98
CA ALA A 23 -20.26 -6.36 -16.94
C ALA A 23 -19.73 -7.81 -16.88
N ILE A 24 -18.43 -8.01 -16.62
CA ILE A 24 -17.84 -9.32 -16.37
C ILE A 24 -18.39 -9.89 -15.05
N GLY A 25 -18.61 -9.01 -14.08
CA GLY A 25 -19.13 -9.36 -12.78
C GLY A 25 -18.11 -10.16 -11.97
N LYS A 26 -18.62 -10.85 -10.95
CA LYS A 26 -17.83 -11.68 -10.06
C LYS A 26 -17.65 -13.09 -10.62
N ILE A 27 -16.43 -13.58 -10.64
CA ILE A 27 -16.09 -14.96 -10.98
C ILE A 27 -15.55 -15.64 -9.72
N SER A 28 -16.19 -16.73 -9.30
CA SER A 28 -15.77 -17.51 -8.15
C SER A 28 -15.44 -18.94 -8.58
N PHE A 29 -14.33 -19.46 -8.07
CA PHE A 29 -13.91 -20.84 -8.32
C PHE A 29 -13.39 -21.49 -7.02
N LYS A 30 -13.61 -22.79 -6.90
CA LYS A 30 -13.14 -23.53 -5.73
C LYS A 30 -11.65 -23.82 -5.85
N LEU A 31 -10.90 -23.49 -4.79
CA LEU A 31 -9.48 -23.79 -4.67
C LEU A 31 -9.28 -24.56 -3.35
N GLY A 32 -9.20 -25.88 -3.42
CA GLY A 32 -9.15 -26.74 -2.23
C GLY A 32 -10.43 -26.57 -1.39
N PRO A 33 -10.32 -26.36 -0.07
CA PRO A 33 -11.48 -26.18 0.81
C PRO A 33 -12.13 -24.80 0.70
N GLY A 34 -11.51 -23.85 -0.01
CA GLY A 34 -11.95 -22.45 -0.12
C GLY A 34 -12.49 -22.07 -1.48
N THR A 35 -13.18 -20.93 -1.51
CA THR A 35 -13.66 -20.29 -2.73
C THR A 35 -12.85 -19.01 -2.95
N VAL A 36 -12.18 -18.92 -4.08
CA VAL A 36 -11.49 -17.70 -4.52
C VAL A 36 -12.44 -16.89 -5.40
N SER A 37 -12.63 -15.63 -5.05
CA SER A 37 -13.52 -14.75 -5.79
C SER A 37 -12.70 -13.62 -6.44
N LEU A 38 -12.80 -13.52 -7.76
CA LEU A 38 -12.30 -12.39 -8.53
C LEU A 38 -13.41 -11.36 -8.66
N VAL A 39 -13.18 -10.20 -8.08
CA VAL A 39 -14.16 -9.11 -8.05
C VAL A 39 -13.87 -8.10 -9.17
N PRO A 40 -14.87 -7.32 -9.64
CA PRO A 40 -14.72 -6.37 -10.75
C PRO A 40 -13.55 -5.41 -10.62
N MET A 41 -13.24 -4.97 -9.40
CA MET A 41 -12.10 -4.09 -9.12
C MET A 41 -10.76 -4.69 -9.58
N LEU A 42 -10.57 -6.01 -9.47
CA LEU A 42 -9.33 -6.68 -9.89
C LEU A 42 -9.19 -6.65 -11.42
N TYR A 43 -10.29 -6.82 -12.15
CA TYR A 43 -10.26 -6.70 -13.61
C TYR A 43 -9.96 -5.28 -14.05
N ALA A 44 -10.60 -4.28 -13.42
CA ALA A 44 -10.33 -2.88 -13.70
C ALA A 44 -8.86 -2.52 -13.53
N LEU A 45 -8.22 -3.04 -12.46
CA LEU A 45 -6.78 -2.89 -12.20
C LEU A 45 -5.95 -3.52 -13.33
N ILE A 46 -6.22 -4.79 -13.66
CA ILE A 46 -5.49 -5.52 -14.71
C ILE A 46 -5.63 -4.81 -16.06
N PHE A 47 -6.83 -4.43 -16.43
CA PHE A 47 -7.08 -3.71 -17.68
C PHE A 47 -6.40 -2.34 -17.69
N GLY A 48 -6.40 -1.61 -16.57
CA GLY A 48 -5.67 -0.35 -16.44
C GLY A 48 -4.18 -0.52 -16.75
N ILE A 49 -3.55 -1.57 -16.20
CA ILE A 49 -2.15 -1.89 -16.47
C ILE A 49 -1.94 -2.21 -17.96
N LEU A 50 -2.80 -3.05 -18.54
CA LEU A 50 -2.69 -3.42 -19.95
C LEU A 50 -2.80 -2.20 -20.88
N LEU A 51 -3.61 -1.20 -20.55
CA LEU A 51 -3.72 0.04 -21.34
C LEU A 51 -2.44 0.89 -21.32
N THR A 52 -1.58 0.72 -20.31
CA THR A 52 -0.32 1.48 -20.20
C THR A 52 0.86 0.76 -20.82
N THR A 53 0.78 -0.58 -20.96
CA THR A 53 1.89 -1.42 -21.47
C THR A 53 1.97 -1.44 -23.00
N LYS A 54 3.12 -1.82 -23.55
CA LYS A 54 3.25 -2.19 -24.96
C LYS A 54 2.56 -3.56 -25.19
N PRO A 55 1.79 -3.76 -26.27
CA PRO A 55 1.70 -2.90 -27.47
C PRO A 55 0.58 -1.87 -27.44
N LEU A 56 -0.31 -1.87 -26.42
CA LEU A 56 -1.53 -1.05 -26.45
C LEU A 56 -1.24 0.45 -26.32
N LYS A 57 -0.46 0.87 -25.31
CA LYS A 57 -0.09 2.29 -25.03
C LYS A 57 -1.24 3.30 -25.24
N ILE A 58 -2.46 2.93 -24.89
CA ILE A 58 -3.66 3.79 -25.05
C ILE A 58 -3.60 4.92 -24.01
N ALA A 59 -3.25 4.61 -22.76
CA ALA A 59 -2.93 5.58 -21.74
C ALA A 59 -1.43 5.92 -21.83
N LYS A 60 -1.15 7.20 -22.07
CA LYS A 60 0.21 7.74 -22.18
C LYS A 60 0.65 8.31 -20.83
N GLU A 61 1.90 8.68 -20.72
CA GLU A 61 2.51 9.27 -19.53
C GLU A 61 1.69 10.43 -18.95
N LYS A 62 1.20 11.34 -19.80
CA LYS A 62 0.34 12.45 -19.41
C LYS A 62 -0.97 12.02 -18.71
N GLU A 63 -1.60 10.96 -19.19
CA GLU A 63 -2.81 10.40 -18.56
C GLU A 63 -2.45 9.69 -17.24
N MET A 64 -1.28 9.07 -17.16
CA MET A 64 -0.80 8.41 -15.95
C MET A 64 -0.48 9.43 -14.84
N ASP A 65 0.21 10.51 -15.17
CA ASP A 65 0.48 11.60 -14.22
C ASP A 65 -0.81 12.24 -13.70
N LYS A 66 -1.77 12.49 -14.61
CA LYS A 66 -3.09 13.00 -14.23
C LYS A 66 -3.85 12.00 -13.35
N ALA A 67 -3.74 10.70 -13.61
CA ALA A 67 -4.34 9.67 -12.75
C ALA A 67 -3.72 9.70 -11.34
N GLY A 68 -2.40 9.81 -11.24
CA GLY A 68 -1.69 9.94 -9.97
C GLY A 68 -2.20 11.12 -9.12
N SER A 69 -2.41 12.27 -9.73
CA SER A 69 -2.93 13.45 -9.03
C SER A 69 -4.37 13.30 -8.52
N LEU A 70 -5.18 12.43 -9.14
CA LEU A 70 -6.56 12.18 -8.73
C LEU A 70 -6.71 11.09 -7.65
N VAL A 71 -5.65 10.33 -7.37
CA VAL A 71 -5.69 9.23 -6.38
C VAL A 71 -6.14 9.74 -5.01
N SER A 72 -5.63 10.87 -4.53
CA SER A 72 -6.00 11.43 -3.22
C SER A 72 -7.50 11.75 -3.13
N ILE A 73 -8.07 12.33 -4.19
CA ILE A 73 -9.52 12.68 -4.23
C ILE A 73 -10.36 11.39 -4.23
N THR A 74 -9.98 10.40 -5.02
CA THR A 74 -10.72 9.13 -5.08
C THR A 74 -10.63 8.35 -3.77
N LEU A 75 -9.48 8.40 -3.07
CA LEU A 75 -9.33 7.83 -1.73
C LEU A 75 -10.20 8.54 -0.70
N LEU A 76 -10.33 9.87 -0.73
CA LEU A 76 -11.24 10.59 0.15
C LEU A 76 -12.69 10.17 -0.05
N LEU A 77 -13.14 9.99 -1.29
CA LEU A 77 -14.48 9.48 -1.60
C LEU A 77 -14.69 8.06 -1.08
N LEU A 78 -13.68 7.20 -1.23
CA LEU A 78 -13.71 5.85 -0.68
C LEU A 78 -13.80 5.85 0.85
N MET A 79 -13.04 6.71 1.53
CA MET A 79 -13.09 6.85 2.99
C MET A 79 -14.44 7.39 3.45
N ALA A 80 -15.03 8.36 2.73
CA ALA A 80 -16.37 8.84 3.03
C ALA A 80 -17.43 7.72 2.89
N LYS A 81 -17.33 6.88 1.86
CA LYS A 81 -18.17 5.68 1.71
C LYS A 81 -18.00 4.73 2.89
N TYR A 82 -16.80 4.45 3.32
CA TYR A 82 -16.57 3.58 4.48
C TYR A 82 -17.12 4.18 5.78
N GLY A 83 -17.08 5.49 5.93
CA GLY A 83 -17.73 6.17 7.06
C GLY A 83 -19.20 5.82 7.22
N THR A 84 -19.91 5.58 6.12
CA THR A 84 -21.33 5.16 6.16
C THR A 84 -21.54 3.75 6.70
N THR A 85 -20.55 2.86 6.58
CA THR A 85 -20.59 1.49 7.15
C THR A 85 -20.06 1.45 8.57
N ILE A 86 -19.10 2.30 8.92
CA ILE A 86 -18.52 2.40 10.25
C ILE A 86 -19.56 2.94 11.25
N GLY A 87 -20.31 3.97 10.89
CA GLY A 87 -21.29 4.63 11.76
C GLY A 87 -22.29 3.66 12.42
N PRO A 88 -23.05 2.88 11.65
CA PRO A 88 -24.03 1.93 12.20
C PRO A 88 -23.41 0.82 13.06
N THR A 89 -22.12 0.52 12.87
CA THR A 89 -21.42 -0.57 13.56
C THR A 89 -20.49 -0.08 14.68
N MET A 90 -20.55 1.22 15.03
CA MET A 90 -19.63 1.87 15.96
C MET A 90 -19.55 1.17 17.32
N ASP A 91 -20.69 0.73 17.88
CA ASP A 91 -20.71 0.02 19.17
C ASP A 91 -19.88 -1.28 19.14
N LYS A 92 -19.92 -2.01 18.02
CA LYS A 92 -19.13 -3.22 17.86
C LYS A 92 -17.64 -2.90 17.69
N ILE A 93 -17.32 -1.84 16.96
CA ILE A 93 -15.96 -1.35 16.74
C ILE A 93 -15.34 -0.91 18.06
N ILE A 94 -16.06 -0.11 18.88
CA ILE A 94 -15.59 0.33 20.20
C ILE A 94 -15.33 -0.88 21.10
N LYS A 95 -16.23 -1.85 21.15
CA LYS A 95 -16.02 -3.09 21.93
C LYS A 95 -14.81 -3.90 21.46
N SER A 96 -14.46 -3.78 20.20
CA SER A 96 -13.30 -4.47 19.58
C SER A 96 -12.04 -3.61 19.57
N SER A 97 -12.05 -2.42 20.18
CA SER A 97 -10.90 -1.50 20.17
C SER A 97 -9.60 -2.10 20.69
N PRO A 98 -9.56 -3.01 21.68
CA PRO A 98 -8.31 -3.66 22.06
C PRO A 98 -7.69 -4.48 20.92
N ALA A 99 -8.51 -5.16 20.11
CA ALA A 99 -8.04 -5.92 18.97
C ALA A 99 -7.56 -4.99 17.83
N LEU A 100 -8.25 -3.86 17.60
CA LEU A 100 -7.86 -2.85 16.64
C LEU A 100 -6.53 -2.17 17.01
N ILE A 101 -6.30 -1.90 18.28
CA ILE A 101 -5.02 -1.35 18.76
C ILE A 101 -3.91 -2.40 18.64
N LEU A 102 -4.20 -3.65 19.02
CA LEU A 102 -3.22 -4.74 18.97
C LEU A 102 -2.77 -5.04 17.53
N GLN A 103 -3.65 -4.91 16.55
CA GLN A 103 -3.31 -5.15 15.16
C GLN A 103 -2.28 -4.16 14.60
N GLU A 104 -2.19 -2.93 15.16
CA GLU A 104 -1.19 -1.95 14.73
C GLU A 104 0.26 -2.46 14.97
N PHE A 105 0.45 -3.29 15.98
CA PHE A 105 1.72 -3.99 16.16
C PHE A 105 2.01 -5.00 15.04
N GLY A 106 0.99 -5.47 14.32
CA GLY A 106 1.14 -6.29 13.12
C GLY A 106 1.89 -5.56 12.00
N ASN A 107 1.84 -4.23 11.96
CA ASN A 107 2.62 -3.42 11.03
C ASN A 107 4.14 -3.67 11.16
N LEU A 108 4.63 -3.93 12.37
CA LEU A 108 6.03 -4.29 12.60
C LEU A 108 6.39 -5.67 12.03
N GLY A 109 5.41 -6.53 11.78
CA GLY A 109 5.60 -7.83 11.15
C GLY A 109 6.23 -7.71 9.76
N THR A 110 5.93 -6.64 9.01
CA THR A 110 6.54 -6.38 7.70
C THR A 110 8.05 -6.19 7.82
N VAL A 111 8.51 -5.49 8.86
CA VAL A 111 9.94 -5.29 9.14
C VAL A 111 10.58 -6.61 9.56
N LEU A 112 9.97 -7.32 10.51
CA LEU A 112 10.51 -8.56 11.07
C LEU A 112 10.68 -9.66 10.01
N LEU A 113 9.77 -9.75 9.05
CA LEU A 113 9.81 -10.73 7.96
C LEU A 113 10.49 -10.19 6.71
N GLY A 114 10.25 -8.95 6.36
CA GLY A 114 10.74 -8.33 5.12
C GLY A 114 12.24 -8.08 5.14
N VAL A 115 12.80 -7.56 6.25
CA VAL A 115 14.24 -7.27 6.33
C VAL A 115 15.10 -8.54 6.18
N PRO A 116 14.83 -9.65 6.88
CA PRO A 116 15.59 -10.88 6.67
C PRO A 116 15.51 -11.39 5.23
N VAL A 117 14.31 -11.41 4.64
CA VAL A 117 14.12 -11.85 3.25
C VAL A 117 14.88 -10.95 2.28
N ALA A 118 14.77 -9.64 2.42
CA ALA A 118 15.45 -8.68 1.56
C ALA A 118 16.99 -8.82 1.66
N VAL A 119 17.51 -8.94 2.88
CA VAL A 119 18.95 -9.17 3.09
C VAL A 119 19.38 -10.52 2.52
N LEU A 120 18.58 -11.59 2.67
CA LEU A 120 18.88 -12.91 2.08
C LEU A 120 18.90 -12.86 0.55
N LEU A 121 18.01 -12.07 -0.08
CA LEU A 121 17.99 -11.85 -1.53
C LEU A 121 19.16 -10.98 -2.02
N GLY A 122 19.95 -10.42 -1.13
CA GLY A 122 21.15 -9.63 -1.49
C GLY A 122 20.87 -8.13 -1.62
N LEU A 123 19.69 -7.66 -1.25
CA LEU A 123 19.39 -6.23 -1.19
C LEU A 123 20.25 -5.58 -0.10
N LYS A 124 20.71 -4.38 -0.39
CA LYS A 124 21.49 -3.55 0.54
C LYS A 124 20.58 -2.49 1.16
N ARG A 125 20.85 -1.22 0.91
CA ARG A 125 20.07 -0.10 1.45
C ARG A 125 18.62 -0.08 0.93
N GLU A 126 18.36 -0.68 -0.23
CA GLU A 126 17.01 -0.89 -0.77
C GLU A 126 16.10 -1.62 0.23
N THR A 127 16.68 -2.47 1.09
CA THR A 127 15.97 -3.18 2.16
C THR A 127 15.20 -2.23 3.06
N ILE A 128 15.74 -1.05 3.38
CA ILE A 128 15.11 -0.08 4.28
C ILE A 128 13.78 0.40 3.70
N GLY A 129 13.79 0.83 2.46
CA GLY A 129 12.55 1.26 1.80
C GLY A 129 11.60 0.12 1.48
N ALA A 130 12.13 -1.06 1.08
CA ALA A 130 11.33 -2.20 0.67
C ALA A 130 10.62 -2.89 1.84
N ALA A 131 11.28 -3.02 3.00
CA ALA A 131 10.76 -3.75 4.16
C ALA A 131 10.03 -2.86 5.16
N HIS A 132 10.26 -1.56 5.14
CA HIS A 132 9.58 -0.59 5.98
C HIS A 132 8.29 -0.13 5.31
N SER A 133 7.18 -0.81 5.58
CA SER A 133 5.88 -0.48 5.00
C SER A 133 4.79 -0.58 6.06
N ILE A 134 4.43 0.55 6.64
CA ILE A 134 3.34 0.65 7.61
C ILE A 134 2.11 1.27 6.94
N ALA A 135 2.24 2.47 6.38
CA ALA A 135 1.21 3.11 5.59
C ALA A 135 1.82 3.40 4.21
N ARG A 136 1.25 2.89 3.14
CA ARG A 136 1.93 2.81 1.83
C ARG A 136 2.31 4.17 1.26
N GLU A 137 1.33 5.05 1.00
CA GLU A 137 1.59 6.37 0.46
C GLU A 137 2.39 7.26 1.43
N PRO A 138 2.03 7.37 2.71
CA PRO A 138 2.84 8.06 3.70
C PRO A 138 4.25 7.49 3.85
N ASN A 139 4.42 6.17 3.72
CA ASN A 139 5.73 5.56 3.77
C ASN A 139 6.62 5.95 2.58
N VAL A 140 6.07 6.00 1.36
CA VAL A 140 6.80 6.51 0.19
C VAL A 140 7.24 7.95 0.43
N ALA A 141 6.35 8.79 0.95
CA ALA A 141 6.65 10.19 1.25
C ALA A 141 7.74 10.33 2.33
N LEU A 142 7.68 9.53 3.40
CA LEU A 142 8.67 9.51 4.48
C LEU A 142 10.07 9.12 3.97
N ILE A 143 10.16 8.06 3.17
CA ILE A 143 11.43 7.60 2.60
C ILE A 143 11.97 8.62 1.59
N ALA A 144 11.08 9.23 0.78
CA ALA A 144 11.44 10.29 -0.15
C ALA A 144 12.03 11.51 0.57
N GLU A 145 11.40 11.92 1.67
CA GLU A 145 11.85 13.05 2.48
C GLU A 145 13.19 12.75 3.17
N ARG A 146 13.34 11.54 3.70
CA ARG A 146 14.52 11.16 4.49
C ARG A 146 15.76 10.87 3.65
N TYR A 147 15.60 10.17 2.54
CA TYR A 147 16.71 9.63 1.75
C TYR A 147 16.70 10.08 0.28
N GLY A 148 15.58 10.62 -0.21
CA GLY A 148 15.36 10.90 -1.63
C GLY A 148 14.83 9.69 -2.41
N LEU A 149 13.98 9.92 -3.41
CA LEU A 149 13.42 8.84 -4.23
C LEU A 149 14.45 8.17 -5.14
N ASP A 150 15.48 8.90 -5.56
CA ASP A 150 16.56 8.38 -6.41
C ASP A 150 17.61 7.58 -5.62
N SER A 151 17.50 7.55 -4.29
CA SER A 151 18.36 6.75 -3.43
C SER A 151 18.03 5.25 -3.53
N PRO A 152 18.94 4.36 -3.13
CA PRO A 152 18.62 2.94 -2.98
C PRO A 152 17.40 2.69 -2.08
N GLU A 153 17.26 3.42 -0.98
CA GLU A 153 16.10 3.35 -0.09
C GLU A 153 14.83 3.78 -0.83
N GLY A 154 14.89 4.87 -1.59
CA GLY A 154 13.79 5.34 -2.44
C GLY A 154 13.38 4.32 -3.51
N GLN A 155 14.34 3.74 -4.20
CA GLN A 155 14.10 2.68 -5.18
C GLN A 155 13.46 1.44 -4.53
N GLY A 156 13.89 1.08 -3.33
CA GLY A 156 13.31 -0.01 -2.56
C GLY A 156 11.84 0.21 -2.23
N VAL A 157 11.47 1.37 -1.71
CA VAL A 157 10.07 1.67 -1.37
C VAL A 157 9.20 1.79 -2.62
N LEU A 158 9.69 2.42 -3.69
CA LEU A 158 8.95 2.54 -4.95
C LEU A 158 8.71 1.18 -5.60
N GLY A 159 9.73 0.31 -5.64
CA GLY A 159 9.62 -1.03 -6.18
C GLY A 159 8.54 -1.85 -5.47
N VAL A 160 8.56 -1.88 -4.15
CA VAL A 160 7.54 -2.59 -3.36
C VAL A 160 6.17 -1.91 -3.48
N TYR A 161 6.12 -0.58 -3.52
CA TYR A 161 4.87 0.15 -3.71
C TYR A 161 4.19 -0.23 -5.04
N ILE A 162 4.93 -0.18 -6.16
CA ILE A 162 4.40 -0.49 -7.49
C ILE A 162 3.97 -1.97 -7.57
N VAL A 163 4.87 -2.90 -7.23
CA VAL A 163 4.58 -4.34 -7.27
C VAL A 163 3.44 -4.70 -6.33
N GLY A 164 3.46 -4.14 -5.12
CA GLY A 164 2.42 -4.39 -4.13
C GLY A 164 1.07 -3.80 -4.52
N THR A 165 0.99 -2.68 -5.23
CA THR A 165 -0.28 -2.14 -5.72
C THR A 165 -0.92 -3.06 -6.75
N VAL A 166 -0.11 -3.61 -7.64
CA VAL A 166 -0.58 -4.47 -8.74
C VAL A 166 -0.87 -5.88 -8.25
N PHE A 167 0.16 -6.58 -7.78
CA PHE A 167 0.06 -8.00 -7.42
C PHE A 167 -0.47 -8.20 -6.01
N GLY A 168 -0.13 -7.30 -5.08
CA GLY A 168 -0.55 -7.39 -3.69
C GLY A 168 -2.06 -7.34 -3.52
N THR A 169 -2.76 -6.50 -4.29
CA THR A 169 -4.23 -6.42 -4.21
C THR A 169 -4.89 -7.75 -4.59
N VAL A 170 -4.43 -8.38 -5.68
CA VAL A 170 -4.92 -9.70 -6.10
C VAL A 170 -4.53 -10.76 -5.08
N PHE A 171 -3.26 -10.79 -4.67
CA PHE A 171 -2.74 -11.77 -3.73
C PHE A 171 -3.47 -11.72 -2.38
N ILE A 172 -3.65 -10.53 -1.80
CA ILE A 172 -4.30 -10.37 -0.50
C ILE A 172 -5.79 -10.71 -0.56
N GLY A 173 -6.47 -10.37 -1.67
CA GLY A 173 -7.86 -10.78 -1.87
C GLY A 173 -8.03 -12.30 -1.93
N VAL A 174 -7.15 -12.99 -2.65
CA VAL A 174 -7.11 -14.46 -2.71
C VAL A 174 -6.73 -15.04 -1.35
N LEU A 175 -5.72 -14.50 -0.69
CA LEU A 175 -5.26 -14.95 0.62
C LEU A 175 -6.38 -14.86 1.66
N ALA A 176 -7.16 -13.77 1.66
CA ALA A 176 -8.30 -13.61 2.55
C ALA A 176 -9.34 -14.73 2.38
N SER A 177 -9.66 -15.10 1.13
CA SER A 177 -10.56 -16.23 0.85
C SER A 177 -9.99 -17.56 1.33
N VAL A 178 -8.70 -17.80 1.10
CA VAL A 178 -8.02 -19.03 1.55
C VAL A 178 -8.02 -19.14 3.07
N LEU A 179 -7.64 -18.06 3.76
CA LEU A 179 -7.61 -18.03 5.23
C LEU A 179 -9.02 -18.20 5.83
N ALA A 180 -10.02 -17.59 5.22
CA ALA A 180 -11.41 -17.75 5.64
C ALA A 180 -11.88 -19.21 5.57
N ALA A 181 -11.40 -19.95 4.58
CA ALA A 181 -11.81 -21.33 4.35
C ALA A 181 -10.96 -22.36 5.13
N THR A 182 -9.69 -22.04 5.42
CA THR A 182 -8.73 -23.04 5.95
C THR A 182 -8.36 -22.82 7.40
N THR A 183 -8.70 -21.67 7.99
CA THR A 183 -8.33 -21.33 9.37
C THR A 183 -9.56 -21.14 10.25
N PRO A 184 -9.45 -21.33 11.57
CA PRO A 184 -10.54 -21.04 12.52
C PRO A 184 -10.61 -19.53 12.88
N LEU A 185 -9.95 -18.66 12.15
CA LEU A 185 -9.93 -17.23 12.43
C LEU A 185 -11.31 -16.63 12.20
N HIS A 186 -11.73 -15.79 13.13
CA HIS A 186 -13.02 -15.11 13.03
C HIS A 186 -13.03 -14.14 11.84
N PRO A 187 -14.12 -14.05 11.04
CA PRO A 187 -14.18 -13.16 9.88
C PRO A 187 -13.87 -11.70 10.19
N TYR A 188 -14.26 -11.20 11.36
CA TYR A 188 -13.91 -9.83 11.78
C TYR A 188 -12.42 -9.64 12.04
N SER A 189 -11.73 -10.67 12.55
CA SER A 189 -10.27 -10.61 12.74
C SER A 189 -9.54 -10.57 11.40
N LEU A 190 -10.01 -11.34 10.42
CA LEU A 190 -9.48 -11.30 9.05
C LEU A 190 -9.75 -9.94 8.38
N ALA A 191 -10.95 -9.37 8.61
CA ALA A 191 -11.31 -8.05 8.12
C ALA A 191 -10.41 -6.96 8.75
N MET A 192 -10.20 -6.97 10.06
CA MET A 192 -9.28 -6.05 10.73
C MET A 192 -7.85 -6.21 10.19
N ALA A 193 -7.35 -7.43 10.07
CA ALA A 193 -6.02 -7.71 9.53
C ALA A 193 -5.86 -7.18 8.09
N SER A 194 -6.91 -7.24 7.29
CA SER A 194 -6.89 -6.72 5.92
C SER A 194 -6.80 -5.18 5.84
N GLY A 195 -7.21 -4.49 6.91
CA GLY A 195 -7.18 -3.04 6.99
C GLY A 195 -5.77 -2.46 7.18
N VAL A 196 -4.82 -3.29 7.59
CA VAL A 196 -3.41 -2.88 7.75
C VAL A 196 -2.80 -2.60 6.38
N GLY A 197 -2.38 -1.38 6.14
CA GLY A 197 -1.73 -0.98 4.89
C GLY A 197 -2.67 -0.34 3.87
N SER A 198 -2.70 -0.88 2.65
CA SER A 198 -3.35 -0.24 1.50
C SER A 198 -4.87 -0.41 1.49
N ALA A 199 -5.60 0.68 1.23
CA ALA A 199 -7.04 0.67 1.04
C ALA A 199 -7.49 -0.24 -0.12
N SER A 200 -6.70 -0.36 -1.19
CA SER A 200 -7.02 -1.26 -2.31
C SER A 200 -6.93 -2.73 -1.93
N MET A 201 -5.91 -3.11 -1.17
CA MET A 201 -5.76 -4.48 -0.64
C MET A 201 -6.88 -4.81 0.35
N MET A 202 -7.18 -3.88 1.26
CA MET A 202 -8.28 -4.00 2.20
C MET A 202 -9.61 -4.21 1.47
N THR A 203 -9.90 -3.39 0.46
CA THR A 203 -11.15 -3.50 -0.31
C THR A 203 -11.27 -4.85 -1.01
N ALA A 204 -10.18 -5.38 -1.60
CA ALA A 204 -10.18 -6.70 -2.22
C ALA A 204 -10.42 -7.83 -1.21
N SER A 205 -9.76 -7.76 -0.04
CA SER A 205 -9.93 -8.73 1.04
C SER A 205 -11.33 -8.72 1.60
N VAL A 206 -11.84 -7.52 1.92
CA VAL A 206 -13.17 -7.33 2.48
C VAL A 206 -14.25 -7.81 1.50
N ALA A 207 -14.09 -7.55 0.20
CA ALA A 207 -14.99 -8.09 -0.81
C ALA A 207 -15.00 -9.63 -0.82
N SER A 208 -13.81 -10.24 -0.78
CA SER A 208 -13.67 -11.70 -0.73
C SER A 208 -14.25 -12.31 0.56
N LEU A 209 -14.04 -11.66 1.70
CA LEU A 209 -14.58 -12.09 2.99
C LEU A 209 -16.10 -11.92 3.06
N SER A 210 -16.63 -10.80 2.57
CA SER A 210 -18.07 -10.52 2.52
C SER A 210 -18.80 -11.55 1.66
N GLU A 211 -18.13 -12.04 0.65
CA GLU A 211 -18.61 -13.11 -0.21
C GLU A 211 -18.64 -14.46 0.50
N ALA A 212 -17.60 -14.77 1.26
CA ALA A 212 -17.52 -16.01 2.03
C ALA A 212 -18.53 -16.02 3.20
N TYR A 213 -18.87 -14.84 3.73
CA TYR A 213 -19.78 -14.65 4.88
C TYR A 213 -20.81 -13.56 4.61
N PRO A 214 -21.82 -13.80 3.74
CA PRO A 214 -22.79 -12.79 3.35
C PRO A 214 -23.57 -12.17 4.51
N ASP A 215 -23.94 -12.98 5.50
CA ASP A 215 -24.67 -12.52 6.70
C ASP A 215 -23.86 -11.59 7.60
N MET A 216 -22.54 -11.54 7.42
CA MET A 216 -21.61 -10.72 8.17
C MET A 216 -21.00 -9.59 7.33
N ALA A 217 -21.40 -9.44 6.07
CA ALA A 217 -20.76 -8.59 5.08
C ALA A 217 -20.64 -7.12 5.52
N GLU A 218 -21.70 -6.54 6.10
CA GLU A 218 -21.70 -5.17 6.58
C GLU A 218 -20.67 -4.95 7.71
N ASN A 219 -20.62 -5.86 8.67
CA ASN A 219 -19.66 -5.78 9.77
C ASN A 219 -18.21 -6.01 9.26
N ILE A 220 -17.99 -6.95 8.34
CA ILE A 220 -16.70 -7.19 7.70
C ILE A 220 -16.18 -5.92 7.03
N GLN A 221 -17.03 -5.23 6.26
CA GLN A 221 -16.69 -3.95 5.64
C GLN A 221 -16.35 -2.89 6.68
N ALA A 222 -17.16 -2.78 7.72
CA ALA A 222 -16.93 -1.80 8.78
C ALA A 222 -15.63 -2.04 9.57
N PHE A 223 -15.33 -3.27 9.93
CA PHE A 223 -14.09 -3.62 10.64
C PHE A 223 -12.84 -3.42 9.77
N GLY A 224 -12.89 -3.82 8.49
CA GLY A 224 -11.79 -3.55 7.56
C GLY A 224 -11.54 -2.06 7.37
N ALA A 225 -12.62 -1.29 7.17
CA ALA A 225 -12.56 0.15 7.00
C ALA A 225 -12.07 0.89 8.26
N ALA A 226 -12.55 0.50 9.44
CA ALA A 226 -12.10 1.09 10.72
C ALA A 226 -10.61 0.82 10.96
N SER A 227 -10.16 -0.39 10.70
CA SER A 227 -8.76 -0.76 10.77
C SER A 227 -7.89 0.04 9.80
N ASN A 228 -8.32 0.16 8.54
CA ASN A 228 -7.57 0.92 7.53
C ASN A 228 -7.50 2.41 7.86
N LEU A 229 -8.57 2.97 8.41
CA LEU A 229 -8.58 4.36 8.87
C LEU A 229 -7.61 4.57 10.03
N LEU A 230 -7.59 3.67 11.02
CA LEU A 230 -6.69 3.72 12.16
C LEU A 230 -5.23 3.65 11.69
N SER A 231 -4.87 2.63 10.92
CA SER A 231 -3.51 2.48 10.35
C SER A 231 -3.09 3.66 9.46
N GLY A 232 -4.05 4.32 8.81
CA GLY A 232 -3.77 5.54 8.02
C GLY A 232 -3.48 6.76 8.88
N LEU A 233 -4.09 6.85 10.08
CA LEU A 233 -3.91 7.99 10.98
C LEU A 233 -2.64 7.89 11.82
N ASP A 234 -2.36 6.73 12.40
CA ASP A 234 -1.21 6.54 13.30
C ASP A 234 0.04 6.03 12.59
N GLY A 235 -0.11 5.42 11.42
CA GLY A 235 0.95 4.72 10.69
C GLY A 235 2.18 5.58 10.42
N ILE A 236 2.01 6.86 10.08
CA ILE A 236 3.15 7.76 9.84
C ILE A 236 3.94 8.03 11.13
N TYR A 237 3.26 8.21 12.25
CA TYR A 237 3.91 8.45 13.55
C TYR A 237 4.65 7.20 14.02
N MET A 238 4.03 6.03 13.89
CA MET A 238 4.67 4.75 14.16
C MET A 238 5.87 4.51 13.25
N SER A 239 5.77 4.90 11.98
CA SER A 239 6.87 4.81 11.02
C SER A 239 8.06 5.64 11.45
N ILE A 240 7.85 6.91 11.78
CA ILE A 240 8.92 7.84 12.15
C ILE A 240 9.55 7.45 13.49
N ALA A 241 8.71 7.17 14.50
CA ALA A 241 9.18 7.01 15.87
C ALA A 241 9.76 5.62 16.17
N ILE A 242 9.23 4.58 15.55
CA ILE A 242 9.53 3.19 15.92
C ILE A 242 10.05 2.40 14.71
N ALA A 243 9.27 2.33 13.64
CA ALA A 243 9.54 1.35 12.60
C ALA A 243 10.80 1.67 11.78
N LEU A 244 11.02 2.92 11.40
CA LEU A 244 12.21 3.28 10.63
C LEU A 244 13.51 3.13 11.44
N PRO A 245 13.62 3.64 12.68
CA PRO A 245 14.78 3.38 13.52
C PRO A 245 15.02 1.88 13.77
N PHE A 246 13.95 1.13 14.01
CA PHE A 246 14.03 -0.32 14.20
C PHE A 246 14.52 -1.03 12.93
N THR A 247 13.97 -0.67 11.76
CA THR A 247 14.37 -1.23 10.46
C THR A 247 15.85 -0.99 10.18
N GLU A 248 16.35 0.23 10.43
CA GLU A 248 17.76 0.58 10.29
C GLU A 248 18.66 -0.29 11.20
N SER A 249 18.31 -0.38 12.48
CA SER A 249 19.07 -1.16 13.45
C SER A 249 19.08 -2.65 13.10
N PHE A 250 17.90 -3.17 12.75
CA PHE A 250 17.72 -4.58 12.40
C PHE A 250 18.45 -4.96 11.11
N PHE A 251 18.34 -4.10 10.08
CA PHE A 251 19.11 -4.26 8.84
C PHE A 251 20.60 -4.28 9.10
N ASN A 252 21.12 -3.31 9.86
CA ASN A 252 22.55 -3.22 10.17
C ASN A 252 23.05 -4.49 10.88
N SER A 253 22.26 -5.02 11.81
CA SER A 253 22.60 -6.24 12.55
C SER A 253 22.64 -7.47 11.63
N LEU A 254 21.62 -7.65 10.80
CA LEU A 254 21.56 -8.77 9.86
C LEU A 254 22.59 -8.65 8.74
N TYR A 255 22.87 -7.45 8.28
CA TYR A 255 23.89 -7.21 7.25
C TYR A 255 25.28 -7.62 7.75
N ARG A 256 25.66 -7.18 8.98
CA ARG A 256 26.92 -7.59 9.61
C ARG A 256 27.01 -9.10 9.81
N LEU A 257 25.92 -9.72 10.24
CA LEU A 257 25.86 -11.17 10.44
C LEU A 257 26.10 -11.94 9.13
N LYS A 258 25.45 -11.49 8.03
CA LYS A 258 25.55 -12.17 6.73
C LYS A 258 26.87 -11.90 6.02
N TYR A 259 27.26 -10.63 5.92
CA TYR A 259 28.37 -10.22 5.06
C TYR A 259 29.70 -10.05 5.83
N LYS A 260 29.67 -10.03 7.15
CA LYS A 260 30.84 -9.80 8.03
C LYS A 260 31.58 -8.49 7.71
N THR A 261 30.91 -7.51 7.18
CA THR A 261 31.40 -6.18 6.82
C THR A 261 30.45 -5.11 7.37
N GLU A 262 30.94 -3.87 7.42
CA GLU A 262 30.08 -2.75 7.81
C GLU A 262 28.98 -2.53 6.77
N PRO A 263 27.74 -2.23 7.22
CA PRO A 263 26.64 -1.94 6.33
C PRO A 263 26.89 -0.63 5.56
N PRO A 264 26.36 -0.50 4.34
CA PRO A 264 26.42 0.76 3.58
C PRO A 264 25.80 1.90 4.39
N LYS A 265 26.41 3.08 4.31
CA LYS A 265 25.89 4.29 4.99
C LYS A 265 24.54 4.68 4.42
N PRO A 266 23.65 5.28 5.24
CA PRO A 266 22.39 5.87 4.77
C PRO A 266 22.63 6.90 3.67
N SER A 267 21.77 6.91 2.67
CA SER A 267 21.78 7.94 1.63
C SER A 267 21.45 9.30 2.23
N LYS A 268 22.09 10.33 1.74
CA LYS A 268 21.76 11.72 2.07
C LYS A 268 20.86 12.29 0.98
N ARG A 269 19.90 13.09 1.37
CA ARG A 269 19.05 13.80 0.42
C ARG A 269 19.92 14.79 -0.41
N ILE A 270 19.77 14.77 -1.72
CA ILE A 270 20.54 15.61 -2.65
C ILE A 270 20.36 17.10 -2.34
N ASP A 271 19.17 17.49 -1.88
CA ASP A 271 18.85 18.89 -1.52
C ASP A 271 19.69 19.40 -0.33
N ASP A 272 20.02 18.52 0.62
CA ASP A 272 20.85 18.89 1.78
C ASP A 272 22.31 19.15 1.36
N ASP A 273 22.84 18.38 0.42
CA ASP A 273 24.20 18.57 -0.09
C ASP A 273 24.27 19.80 -1.03
N THR A 274 23.22 20.07 -1.80
CA THR A 274 23.13 21.24 -2.67
C THR A 274 22.97 22.53 -1.86
N ASN A 275 22.09 22.53 -0.86
CA ASN A 275 21.89 23.67 0.04
C ASN A 275 23.15 23.96 0.87
N LYS A 276 23.87 22.90 1.29
CA LYS A 276 25.11 23.05 2.02
C LYS A 276 26.21 23.67 1.16
N LYS A 277 26.35 23.25 -0.10
CA LYS A 277 27.28 23.86 -1.06
C LYS A 277 26.92 25.32 -1.37
N ILE A 278 25.64 25.61 -1.55
CA ILE A 278 25.17 27.01 -1.78
C ILE A 278 25.43 27.88 -0.54
N MET A 279 25.26 27.35 0.67
CA MET A 279 25.59 28.06 1.89
C MET A 279 27.10 28.26 2.04
N GLU A 280 27.91 27.25 1.79
CA GLU A 280 29.37 27.32 1.82
C GLU A 280 29.90 28.31 0.77
N GLU A 281 29.33 28.37 -0.44
CA GLU A 281 29.69 29.35 -1.46
C GLU A 281 29.27 30.79 -1.08
N LYS A 282 28.15 30.97 -0.36
CA LYS A 282 27.73 32.30 0.12
C LYS A 282 28.62 32.79 1.24
N VAL A 283 28.97 31.93 2.20
CA VAL A 283 29.89 32.32 3.29
C VAL A 283 31.25 32.69 2.75
N ASN A 284 31.82 31.92 1.81
CA ASN A 284 33.09 32.25 1.17
C ASN A 284 33.07 33.53 0.31
N LYS A 285 31.89 34.00 -0.13
CA LYS A 285 31.75 35.26 -0.87
C LYS A 285 31.55 36.46 0.04
N GLU A 286 31.16 36.27 1.27
CA GLU A 286 31.02 37.35 2.26
C GLU A 286 32.32 37.60 3.06
N GLU A 287 33.30 36.71 2.96
CA GLU A 287 34.63 36.86 3.59
C GLU A 287 35.72 37.47 2.68
N ILE A 288 35.35 37.85 1.42
CA ILE A 288 36.21 38.53 0.46
C ILE A 288 35.71 39.97 0.24
#